data_569480d8b4408f5cc611c19afa67229b
#
_entry.id   569480d8b4408f5cc611c19afa67229b
#
_cell.length_a   1.000
_cell.length_b   1.000
_cell.length_c   1.000
_cell.angle_alpha   90.00
_cell.angle_beta   90.00
_cell.angle_gamma   90.00
#
_symmetry.space_group_name_H-M   'P 1'
#
loop_
_entity.id
_entity.type
_entity.pdbx_description
1 polymer ?
#
loop_
_entity_poly.entity_id
_entity_poly.type
_entity_poly.pdbx_seq_one_letter_code
_entity_poly.pdbx_strand_id
1 'polypeptide(L)'
;MIARRTFLARTGAALPPVDAVQATRIARTAWKGADKPASLPSRITAESPEYRGALPAWRIAFTDADHTSVFIAAESGKITAVRTGTWRLYDFFWSLHIMDWKNHENFNTWWLLAFAIGGLILGLAGTILLFMRWPVRRRRSVR
;
A
#
# COMPACT_ATOMS: atom_id res chain seq x y z
N MET A 1 6.87 4.90 -22.26
CA MET A 1 5.92 5.45 -21.25
C MET A 1 5.19 6.63 -21.87
N ILE A 2 3.88 6.54 -22.16
CA ILE A 2 3.13 7.61 -22.84
C ILE A 2 2.77 8.66 -21.76
N ALA A 3 3.33 9.86 -21.89
CA ALA A 3 2.97 10.97 -21.02
C ALA A 3 1.49 11.34 -21.21
N ARG A 4 0.68 11.20 -20.17
CA ARG A 4 -0.73 11.61 -20.18
C ARG A 4 -0.81 13.12 -20.02
N ARG A 5 -0.92 13.85 -21.12
CA ARG A 5 -1.17 15.29 -21.10
C ARG A 5 -2.64 15.59 -20.84
N THR A 6 -2.90 16.55 -19.97
CA THR A 6 -4.25 17.06 -19.70
C THR A 6 -4.54 18.21 -20.65
N PHE A 7 -5.69 18.20 -21.29
CA PHE A 7 -6.12 19.21 -22.27
C PHE A 7 -7.34 19.96 -21.75
N LEU A 8 -7.42 21.24 -22.06
CA LEU A 8 -8.62 22.04 -21.83
C LEU A 8 -9.73 21.51 -22.76
N ALA A 9 -10.85 21.06 -22.19
CA ALA A 9 -11.97 20.52 -22.97
C ALA A 9 -12.57 21.51 -23.98
N ARG A 10 -12.41 22.81 -23.71
CA ARG A 10 -12.98 23.89 -24.55
C ARG A 10 -12.09 24.27 -25.74
N THR A 11 -10.80 24.15 -25.65
CA THR A 11 -9.85 24.64 -26.66
C THR A 11 -8.89 23.58 -27.18
N GLY A 12 -8.85 22.39 -26.57
CA GLY A 12 -7.88 21.36 -26.91
C GLY A 12 -6.41 21.73 -26.58
N ALA A 13 -6.19 22.86 -25.91
CA ALA A 13 -4.85 23.27 -25.53
C ALA A 13 -4.29 22.41 -24.41
N ALA A 14 -3.01 21.99 -24.53
CA ALA A 14 -2.32 21.26 -23.47
C ALA A 14 -2.13 22.18 -22.25
N LEU A 15 -2.55 21.70 -21.08
CA LEU A 15 -2.30 22.39 -19.82
C LEU A 15 -0.83 22.21 -19.41
N PRO A 16 -0.19 23.27 -18.88
CA PRO A 16 1.13 23.13 -18.29
C PRO A 16 1.09 22.17 -17.08
N PRO A 17 2.21 21.50 -16.78
CA PRO A 17 2.31 20.70 -15.56
C PRO A 17 2.00 21.53 -14.31
N VAL A 18 1.35 20.91 -13.34
CA VAL A 18 1.02 21.52 -12.05
C VAL A 18 2.31 21.87 -11.31
N ASP A 19 2.42 23.10 -10.86
CA ASP A 19 3.52 23.59 -10.04
C ASP A 19 3.32 23.26 -8.55
N ALA A 20 4.31 23.53 -7.71
CA ALA A 20 4.30 23.27 -6.28
C ALA A 20 3.17 24.01 -5.54
N VAL A 21 2.85 25.24 -5.96
CA VAL A 21 1.81 26.06 -5.34
C VAL A 21 0.43 25.52 -5.68
N GLN A 22 0.21 25.15 -6.93
CA GLN A 22 -1.03 24.55 -7.40
C GLN A 22 -1.24 23.18 -6.73
N ALA A 23 -0.20 22.34 -6.64
CA ALA A 23 -0.26 21.06 -5.94
C ALA A 23 -0.66 21.23 -4.47
N THR A 24 -0.05 22.19 -3.78
CA THR A 24 -0.42 22.53 -2.39
C THR A 24 -1.88 22.97 -2.28
N ARG A 25 -2.35 23.77 -3.21
CA ARG A 25 -3.75 24.23 -3.25
C ARG A 25 -4.69 23.03 -3.45
N ILE A 26 -4.40 22.14 -4.37
CA ILE A 26 -5.19 20.93 -4.62
C ILE A 26 -5.25 20.06 -3.34
N ALA A 27 -4.09 19.81 -2.70
CA ALA A 27 -4.04 19.05 -1.47
C ALA A 27 -4.89 19.69 -0.37
N ARG A 28 -4.79 21.00 -0.17
CA ARG A 28 -5.58 21.73 0.83
C ARG A 28 -7.09 21.71 0.57
N THR A 29 -7.49 21.83 -0.69
CA THR A 29 -8.91 21.78 -1.05
C THR A 29 -9.52 20.39 -0.81
N ALA A 30 -8.72 19.36 -1.01
CA ALA A 30 -9.16 17.97 -0.75
C ALA A 30 -9.11 17.59 0.74
N TRP A 31 -8.31 18.31 1.54
CA TRP A 31 -8.14 18.05 2.96
C TRP A 31 -9.30 18.61 3.78
N LYS A 32 -9.90 17.76 4.59
CA LYS A 32 -11.05 18.14 5.46
C LYS A 32 -10.64 18.55 6.88
N GLY A 33 -9.36 18.35 7.25
CA GLY A 33 -8.82 18.72 8.55
C GLY A 33 -8.42 20.19 8.62
N ALA A 34 -8.19 20.68 9.85
CA ALA A 34 -7.70 22.04 10.10
C ALA A 34 -6.19 22.19 9.91
N ASP A 35 -5.47 21.08 9.77
CA ASP A 35 -4.01 21.05 9.73
C ASP A 35 -3.47 21.65 8.42
N LYS A 36 -2.30 22.27 8.53
CA LYS A 36 -1.59 22.85 7.40
C LYS A 36 -0.48 21.92 6.94
N PRO A 37 -0.03 21.99 5.66
CA PRO A 37 1.15 21.26 5.21
C PRO A 37 2.33 21.51 6.14
N ALA A 38 3.02 20.46 6.56
CA ALA A 38 4.14 20.54 7.48
C ALA A 38 5.42 21.05 6.81
N SER A 39 5.57 20.78 5.52
CA SER A 39 6.78 21.09 4.76
C SER A 39 6.46 21.66 3.39
N LEU A 40 7.49 22.22 2.76
CA LEU A 40 7.41 22.57 1.34
C LEU A 40 7.11 21.33 0.50
N PRO A 41 6.30 21.46 -0.57
CA PRO A 41 6.03 20.37 -1.49
C PRO A 41 7.33 19.80 -2.05
N SER A 42 7.49 18.49 -1.96
CA SER A 42 8.64 17.81 -2.54
C SER A 42 8.27 17.17 -3.86
N ARG A 43 9.13 17.34 -4.87
CA ARG A 43 8.96 16.71 -6.18
C ARG A 43 9.52 15.30 -6.15
N ILE A 44 8.72 14.34 -6.58
CA ILE A 44 9.09 12.93 -6.67
C ILE A 44 9.26 12.59 -8.14
N THR A 45 10.42 12.05 -8.47
CA THR A 45 10.80 11.65 -9.84
C THR A 45 11.09 10.17 -9.98
N ALA A 46 11.15 9.44 -8.85
CA ALA A 46 11.37 8.01 -8.80
C ALA A 46 10.29 7.32 -7.96
N GLU A 47 10.05 6.05 -8.23
CA GLU A 47 9.15 5.22 -7.43
C GLU A 47 9.73 4.98 -6.03
N SER A 48 8.83 4.84 -5.07
CA SER A 48 9.15 4.51 -3.68
C SER A 48 8.10 3.55 -3.11
N PRO A 49 8.35 2.89 -1.97
CA PRO A 49 7.33 2.07 -1.31
C PRO A 49 6.03 2.83 -1.02
N GLU A 50 6.12 4.13 -0.71
CA GLU A 50 4.94 4.97 -0.47
C GLU A 50 4.24 5.44 -1.75
N TYR A 51 4.93 5.43 -2.90
CA TYR A 51 4.38 5.95 -4.14
C TYR A 51 4.86 5.23 -5.40
N ARG A 52 3.94 4.61 -6.12
CA ARG A 52 4.14 3.91 -7.39
C ARG A 52 3.17 4.38 -8.47
N GLY A 53 2.80 5.65 -8.41
CA GLY A 53 1.88 6.29 -9.36
C GLY A 53 2.59 6.97 -10.52
N ALA A 54 1.83 7.80 -11.23
CA ALA A 54 2.36 8.59 -12.35
C ALA A 54 3.46 9.56 -11.88
N LEU A 55 4.60 9.51 -12.55
CA LEU A 55 5.75 10.39 -12.31
C LEU A 55 5.88 11.42 -13.45
N PRO A 56 6.36 12.63 -13.17
CA PRO A 56 6.70 13.16 -11.86
C PRO A 56 5.46 13.48 -11.01
N ALA A 57 5.62 13.48 -9.69
CA ALA A 57 4.55 13.79 -8.75
C ALA A 57 5.01 14.78 -7.67
N TRP A 58 4.04 15.43 -7.02
CA TRP A 58 4.24 16.26 -5.85
C TRP A 58 3.78 15.53 -4.59
N ARG A 59 4.62 15.50 -3.56
CA ARG A 59 4.26 15.05 -2.22
C ARG A 59 4.03 16.26 -1.33
N ILE A 60 2.86 16.32 -0.71
CA ILE A 60 2.48 17.30 0.30
C ILE A 60 2.25 16.59 1.62
N ALA A 61 3.07 16.88 2.63
CA ALA A 61 2.92 16.31 3.97
C ALA A 61 2.13 17.26 4.87
N PHE A 62 1.22 16.70 5.67
CA PHE A 62 0.43 17.41 6.66
C PHE A 62 0.96 17.15 8.08
N THR A 63 0.70 18.09 9.00
CA THR A 63 1.08 18.01 10.42
C THR A 63 0.03 17.35 11.31
N ASP A 64 -0.82 16.54 10.71
CA ASP A 64 -1.82 15.77 11.43
C ASP A 64 -1.19 14.63 12.26
N ALA A 65 -1.95 14.09 13.22
CA ALA A 65 -1.48 12.98 14.08
C ALA A 65 -1.08 11.73 13.29
N ASP A 66 -1.67 11.54 12.11
CA ASP A 66 -1.40 10.41 11.21
C ASP A 66 -0.25 10.65 10.23
N HIS A 67 0.42 11.81 10.29
CA HIS A 67 1.48 12.18 9.35
C HIS A 67 1.10 11.95 7.89
N THR A 68 -0.08 12.43 7.51
CA THR A 68 -0.66 12.20 6.20
C THR A 68 0.18 12.83 5.10
N SER A 69 0.44 12.06 4.04
CA SER A 69 1.08 12.54 2.82
C SER A 69 0.13 12.36 1.63
N VAL A 70 -0.07 13.43 0.87
CA VAL A 70 -0.88 13.43 -0.35
C VAL A 70 0.04 13.52 -1.55
N PHE A 71 -0.18 12.64 -2.52
CA PHE A 71 0.59 12.56 -3.76
C PHE A 71 -0.25 13.02 -4.93
N ILE A 72 0.27 13.96 -5.71
CA ILE A 72 -0.42 14.60 -6.83
C ILE A 72 0.44 14.46 -8.09
N ALA A 73 -0.11 13.84 -9.13
CA ALA A 73 0.56 13.73 -10.41
C ALA A 73 0.78 15.12 -11.02
N ALA A 74 2.02 15.49 -11.35
CA ALA A 74 2.36 16.82 -11.84
C ALA A 74 1.73 17.12 -13.20
N GLU A 75 1.53 16.12 -14.06
CA GLU A 75 0.96 16.32 -15.39
C GLU A 75 -0.57 16.50 -15.40
N SER A 76 -1.28 15.90 -14.45
CA SER A 76 -2.74 15.87 -14.46
C SER A 76 -3.40 16.61 -13.30
N GLY A 77 -2.65 16.96 -12.25
CA GLY A 77 -3.20 17.53 -11.03
C GLY A 77 -4.07 16.56 -10.22
N LYS A 78 -4.13 15.30 -10.60
CA LYS A 78 -4.92 14.29 -9.86
C LYS A 78 -4.21 13.86 -8.59
N ILE A 79 -4.97 13.72 -7.50
CA ILE A 79 -4.51 13.01 -6.32
C ILE A 79 -4.44 11.53 -6.68
N THR A 80 -3.25 10.96 -6.62
CA THR A 80 -2.97 9.58 -7.04
C THR A 80 -2.79 8.64 -5.86
N ALA A 81 -2.38 9.17 -4.71
CA ALA A 81 -2.26 8.40 -3.49
C ALA A 81 -2.38 9.29 -2.24
N VAL A 82 -2.87 8.71 -1.17
CA VAL A 82 -2.86 9.28 0.19
C VAL A 82 -2.26 8.22 1.10
N ARG A 83 -1.29 8.62 1.93
CA ARG A 83 -0.61 7.75 2.88
C ARG A 83 -0.73 8.31 4.28
N THR A 84 -1.29 7.53 5.18
CA THR A 84 -1.47 7.85 6.60
C THR A 84 -0.56 7.00 7.47
N GLY A 85 -0.45 7.29 8.75
CA GLY A 85 0.24 6.44 9.72
C GLY A 85 -0.38 5.05 9.79
N THR A 86 -1.70 4.98 9.81
CA THR A 86 -2.45 3.71 9.77
C THR A 86 -2.13 2.91 8.50
N TRP A 87 -2.04 3.58 7.33
CA TRP A 87 -1.65 2.91 6.10
C TRP A 87 -0.23 2.33 6.19
N ARG A 88 0.73 3.09 6.76
CA ARG A 88 2.12 2.62 6.92
C ARG A 88 2.22 1.42 7.86
N LEU A 89 1.43 1.44 8.94
CA LEU A 89 1.34 0.31 9.88
C LEU A 89 0.79 -0.94 9.19
N TYR A 90 -0.28 -0.77 8.41
CA TYR A 90 -0.86 -1.86 7.62
C TYR A 90 0.16 -2.41 6.61
N ASP A 91 0.83 -1.55 5.85
CA ASP A 91 1.82 -1.92 4.85
C ASP A 91 3.01 -2.68 5.46
N PHE A 92 3.43 -2.29 6.68
CA PHE A 92 4.44 -3.01 7.44
C PHE A 92 3.99 -4.44 7.79
N PHE A 93 2.80 -4.63 8.35
CA PHE A 93 2.29 -5.96 8.66
C PHE A 93 2.00 -6.79 7.40
N TRP A 94 1.57 -6.12 6.33
CA TRP A 94 1.40 -6.76 5.04
C TRP A 94 2.74 -7.29 4.50
N SER A 95 3.79 -6.48 4.51
CA SER A 95 5.13 -6.90 4.08
C SER A 95 5.67 -8.08 4.89
N LEU A 96 5.39 -8.10 6.19
CA LEU A 96 5.71 -9.21 7.08
C LEU A 96 4.93 -10.48 6.70
N HIS A 97 3.64 -10.33 6.42
CA HIS A 97 2.76 -11.45 6.07
C HIS A 97 3.17 -12.13 4.75
N ILE A 98 3.51 -11.34 3.73
CA ILE A 98 3.97 -11.88 2.44
C ILE A 98 5.47 -12.13 2.37
N MET A 99 6.21 -11.81 3.46
CA MET A 99 7.67 -11.97 3.56
C MET A 99 8.44 -11.26 2.45
N ASP A 100 7.91 -10.15 1.93
CA ASP A 100 8.59 -9.26 0.99
C ASP A 100 8.86 -7.89 1.64
N TRP A 101 10.07 -7.73 2.17
CA TRP A 101 10.52 -6.53 2.88
C TRP A 101 10.89 -5.36 1.95
N LYS A 102 11.08 -5.63 0.64
CA LYS A 102 11.56 -4.62 -0.29
C LYS A 102 10.45 -3.98 -1.10
N ASN A 103 9.62 -4.80 -1.71
CA ASN A 103 8.64 -4.33 -2.69
C ASN A 103 7.20 -4.39 -2.18
N HIS A 104 6.91 -5.20 -1.14
CA HIS A 104 5.59 -5.41 -0.56
C HIS A 104 4.53 -5.94 -1.55
N GLU A 105 4.99 -6.58 -2.64
CA GLU A 105 4.13 -7.08 -3.73
C GLU A 105 4.53 -8.44 -4.27
N ASN A 106 5.74 -8.92 -3.93
CA ASN A 106 6.26 -10.16 -4.48
C ASN A 106 5.90 -11.36 -3.60
N PHE A 107 4.93 -12.14 -4.05
CA PHE A 107 4.50 -13.38 -3.41
C PHE A 107 5.39 -14.60 -3.77
N ASN A 108 6.41 -14.42 -4.59
CA ASN A 108 7.26 -15.51 -5.06
C ASN A 108 8.67 -15.44 -4.46
N THR A 109 8.73 -15.27 -3.13
CA THR A 109 9.99 -15.27 -2.39
C THR A 109 10.34 -16.67 -1.92
N TRP A 110 11.60 -17.03 -1.95
CA TRP A 110 12.06 -18.36 -1.49
C TRP A 110 11.75 -18.60 0.00
N TRP A 111 11.72 -17.54 0.80
CA TRP A 111 11.30 -17.60 2.20
C TRP A 111 9.84 -18.03 2.34
N LEU A 112 8.95 -17.42 1.58
CA LEU A 112 7.54 -17.78 1.58
C LEU A 112 7.34 -19.24 1.21
N LEU A 113 8.08 -19.72 0.19
CA LEU A 113 8.05 -21.12 -0.23
C LEU A 113 8.54 -22.05 0.88
N ALA A 114 9.65 -21.71 1.55
CA ALA A 114 10.19 -22.49 2.66
C ALA A 114 9.19 -22.62 3.82
N PHE A 115 8.57 -21.50 4.21
CA PHE A 115 7.53 -21.52 5.27
C PHE A 115 6.26 -22.26 4.84
N ALA A 116 5.85 -22.15 3.58
CA ALA A 116 4.71 -22.89 3.05
C ALA A 116 4.95 -24.41 3.11
N ILE A 117 6.13 -24.88 2.70
CA ILE A 117 6.52 -26.30 2.77
C ILE A 117 6.57 -26.75 4.23
N GLY A 118 7.21 -25.98 5.12
CA GLY A 118 7.26 -26.28 6.54
C GLY A 118 5.86 -26.40 7.17
N GLY A 119 4.99 -25.44 6.87
CA GLY A 119 3.59 -25.45 7.32
C GLY A 119 2.81 -26.66 6.81
N LEU A 120 3.03 -27.04 5.56
CA LEU A 120 2.41 -28.24 4.98
C LEU A 120 2.87 -29.51 5.71
N ILE A 121 4.17 -29.68 5.96
CA ILE A 121 4.72 -30.82 6.69
C ILE A 121 4.13 -30.90 8.10
N LEU A 122 4.09 -29.78 8.82
CA LEU A 122 3.53 -29.72 10.17
C LEU A 122 2.03 -30.02 10.17
N GLY A 123 1.28 -29.52 9.18
CA GLY A 123 -0.16 -29.79 9.02
C GLY A 123 -0.43 -31.26 8.77
N LEU A 124 0.35 -31.90 7.89
CA LEU A 124 0.23 -33.34 7.63
C LEU A 124 0.59 -34.18 8.87
N ALA A 125 1.68 -33.85 9.56
CA ALA A 125 2.08 -34.53 10.78
C ALA A 125 1.02 -34.40 11.89
N GLY A 126 0.47 -33.19 12.08
CA GLY A 126 -0.61 -32.94 13.02
C GLY A 126 -1.87 -33.73 12.69
N THR A 127 -2.23 -33.81 11.44
CA THR A 127 -3.37 -34.55 10.95
C THR A 127 -3.19 -36.04 11.21
N ILE A 128 -2.03 -36.61 10.89
CA ILE A 128 -1.72 -38.03 11.18
C ILE A 128 -1.81 -38.30 12.68
N LEU A 129 -1.21 -37.49 13.53
CA LEU A 129 -1.28 -37.61 14.97
C LEU A 129 -2.72 -37.55 15.51
N LEU A 130 -3.55 -36.67 14.93
CA LEU A 130 -4.95 -36.56 15.28
C LEU A 130 -5.69 -37.89 15.01
N PHE A 131 -5.49 -38.47 13.82
CA PHE A 131 -6.10 -39.76 13.48
C PHE A 131 -5.58 -40.89 14.35
N MET A 132 -4.28 -40.94 14.65
CA MET A 132 -3.69 -41.99 15.51
C MET A 132 -4.18 -41.90 16.95
N ARG A 133 -4.50 -40.72 17.46
CA ARG A 133 -4.99 -40.51 18.82
C ARG A 133 -6.51 -40.37 18.91
N TRP A 134 -7.23 -40.49 17.80
CA TRP A 134 -8.68 -40.40 17.80
C TRP A 134 -9.27 -41.46 18.74
N PRO A 135 -10.01 -41.08 19.83
CA PRO A 135 -10.57 -42.03 20.76
C PRO A 135 -11.69 -42.82 20.08
N VAL A 136 -11.39 -44.04 19.67
CA VAL A 136 -12.44 -44.95 19.24
C VAL A 136 -13.32 -45.25 20.46
N ARG A 137 -14.50 -44.62 20.55
CA ARG A 137 -15.51 -44.91 21.57
C ARG A 137 -15.87 -46.38 21.47
N ARG A 138 -15.25 -47.23 22.30
CA ARG A 138 -15.73 -48.58 22.54
C ARG A 138 -17.13 -48.46 23.14
N ARG A 139 -18.15 -48.79 22.37
CA ARG A 139 -19.50 -49.03 22.90
C ARG A 139 -19.37 -50.08 23.99
N ARG A 140 -19.51 -49.70 25.27
CA ARG A 140 -19.73 -50.66 26.35
C ARG A 140 -21.09 -51.31 26.07
N SER A 141 -21.08 -52.57 25.69
CA SER A 141 -22.27 -53.41 25.70
C SER A 141 -22.64 -53.61 27.17
N VAL A 142 -23.73 -52.99 27.60
CA VAL A 142 -24.36 -53.29 28.90
C VAL A 142 -25.12 -54.58 28.69
N ARG A 143 -24.67 -55.64 29.36
CA ARG A 143 -25.46 -56.85 29.59
C ARG A 143 -26.26 -56.66 30.86
#